data_121cbd5e2fdb2a2426a64b04d286a502
#
_entry.id   121cbd5e2fdb2a2426a64b04d286a502
#
_cell.length_a   1.000
_cell.length_b   1.000
_cell.length_c   1.000
_cell.angle_alpha   90.00
_cell.angle_beta   90.00
_cell.angle_gamma   90.00
#
_symmetry.space_group_name_H-M   'P 1'
#
loop_
_entity.id
_entity.type
_entity.pdbx_description
1 polymer ?
#
loop_
_entity_poly.entity_id
_entity_poly.type
_entity_poly.pdbx_seq_one_letter_code
_entity_poly.pdbx_strand_id
1 'polypeptide(L)'
;MDTNNAMKTIVLGPPGTGKTHTLLNKVDDYLKQTDPDKVGYFAFTKKAANEAKDRAMDKFNLSEDDLPYFRTLHSLAFKRLGINKENVMQRRHYEDLGKKINLPLDYNDYDEEETGLFTTKSDYLRIINLAKLRNITVDQQFNLGEHNQDVEYDKLTIIANELDRYKKE
;
A
#
# COMPACT_ATOMS: atom_id res chain seq x y z
N MET A 1 -10.87 -30.47 -6.12
CA MET A 1 -9.89 -29.39 -6.38
C MET A 1 -8.81 -29.55 -5.33
N ASP A 2 -7.68 -30.10 -5.73
CA ASP A 2 -6.55 -30.33 -4.83
C ASP A 2 -6.06 -28.99 -4.31
N THR A 3 -6.19 -28.76 -3.02
CA THR A 3 -5.51 -27.67 -2.32
C THR A 3 -4.04 -28.00 -2.36
N ASN A 4 -3.38 -27.50 -3.41
CA ASN A 4 -1.95 -27.58 -3.61
C ASN A 4 -1.30 -27.13 -2.29
N ASN A 5 -0.64 -28.03 -1.61
CA ASN A 5 -0.01 -27.80 -0.31
C ASN A 5 1.23 -26.93 -0.55
N ALA A 6 1.00 -25.65 -0.83
CA ALA A 6 2.06 -24.70 -1.15
C ALA A 6 3.00 -24.57 0.06
N MET A 7 4.25 -24.91 -0.11
CA MET A 7 5.26 -24.79 0.93
C MET A 7 5.42 -23.31 1.33
N LYS A 8 5.15 -23.01 2.59
CA LYS A 8 5.35 -21.67 3.16
C LYS A 8 6.65 -21.65 3.95
N THR A 9 7.54 -20.73 3.61
CA THR A 9 8.77 -20.47 4.36
C THR A 9 8.71 -19.08 4.97
N ILE A 10 8.93 -18.97 6.28
CA ILE A 10 9.02 -17.70 7.00
C ILE A 10 10.47 -17.49 7.42
N VAL A 11 11.06 -16.34 7.07
CA VAL A 11 12.41 -15.94 7.46
C VAL A 11 12.30 -14.86 8.54
N LEU A 12 12.65 -15.21 9.77
CA LEU A 12 12.61 -14.32 10.91
C LEU A 12 14.03 -13.88 11.31
N GLY A 13 14.13 -12.67 11.85
CA GLY A 13 15.38 -12.14 12.39
C GLY A 13 15.31 -10.62 12.61
N PRO A 14 16.16 -10.06 13.48
CA PRO A 14 16.26 -8.62 13.70
C PRO A 14 16.75 -7.88 12.44
N PRO A 15 16.68 -6.54 12.39
CA PRO A 15 17.28 -5.75 11.32
C PRO A 15 18.75 -6.10 11.09
N GLY A 16 19.21 -6.09 9.84
CA GLY A 16 20.62 -6.34 9.50
C GLY A 16 21.03 -7.82 9.40
N THR A 17 20.17 -8.79 9.68
CA THR A 17 20.50 -10.24 9.65
C THR A 17 20.46 -10.89 8.28
N GLY A 18 20.37 -10.12 7.20
CA GLY A 18 20.41 -10.66 5.84
C GLY A 18 19.10 -11.30 5.34
N LYS A 19 17.95 -11.02 5.96
CA LYS A 19 16.64 -11.55 5.51
C LYS A 19 16.37 -11.27 4.03
N THR A 20 16.59 -10.05 3.61
CA THR A 20 16.42 -9.64 2.19
C THR A 20 17.36 -10.41 1.29
N HIS A 21 18.63 -10.58 1.69
CA HIS A 21 19.58 -11.39 0.94
C HIS A 21 19.13 -12.85 0.80
N THR A 22 18.62 -13.44 1.88
CA THR A 22 18.07 -14.81 1.86
C THR A 22 16.88 -14.93 0.89
N LEU A 23 15.97 -13.93 0.89
CA LEU A 23 14.83 -13.91 -0.04
C LEU A 23 15.30 -13.77 -1.51
N LEU A 24 16.26 -12.89 -1.78
CA LEU A 24 16.81 -12.71 -3.12
C LEU A 24 17.53 -13.96 -3.62
N ASN A 25 18.22 -14.69 -2.76
CA ASN A 25 18.82 -15.99 -3.15
C ASN A 25 17.74 -17.03 -3.50
N LYS A 26 16.61 -17.04 -2.80
CA LYS A 26 15.48 -17.91 -3.18
C LYS A 26 14.86 -17.50 -4.53
N VAL A 27 14.74 -16.21 -4.80
CA VAL A 27 14.32 -15.72 -6.14
C VAL A 27 15.28 -16.23 -7.21
N ASP A 28 16.59 -16.13 -6.99
CA ASP A 28 17.61 -16.65 -7.90
C ASP A 28 17.44 -18.15 -8.17
N ASP A 29 17.12 -18.92 -7.15
CA ASP A 29 16.92 -20.37 -7.28
C ASP A 29 15.64 -20.71 -8.06
N TYR A 30 14.57 -19.94 -7.88
CA TYR A 30 13.34 -20.10 -8.66
C TYR A 30 13.54 -19.69 -10.13
N LEU A 31 14.25 -18.60 -10.41
CA LEU A 31 14.52 -18.13 -11.78
C LEU A 31 15.40 -19.10 -12.59
N LYS A 32 16.16 -20.00 -11.94
CA LYS A 32 16.88 -21.08 -12.63
C LYS A 32 15.99 -22.24 -13.08
N GLN A 33 14.80 -22.36 -12.50
CA GLN A 33 13.94 -23.54 -12.65
C GLN A 33 12.55 -23.22 -13.21
N THR A 34 12.19 -21.94 -13.29
CA THR A 34 10.84 -21.49 -13.62
C THR A 34 10.93 -20.28 -14.54
N ASP A 35 9.98 -20.17 -15.45
CA ASP A 35 9.88 -19.00 -16.33
C ASP A 35 9.78 -17.71 -15.48
N PRO A 36 10.49 -16.64 -15.82
CA PRO A 36 10.54 -15.42 -15.03
C PRO A 36 9.16 -14.77 -14.78
N ASP A 37 8.24 -14.88 -15.72
CA ASP A 37 6.87 -14.38 -15.63
C ASP A 37 5.99 -15.12 -14.60
N LYS A 38 6.49 -16.25 -14.08
CA LYS A 38 5.84 -17.04 -13.01
C LYS A 38 6.44 -16.78 -11.63
N VAL A 39 7.52 -16.00 -11.56
CA VAL A 39 8.19 -15.66 -10.31
C VAL A 39 7.78 -14.26 -9.86
N GLY A 40 7.30 -14.12 -8.63
CA GLY A 40 6.93 -12.84 -8.05
C GLY A 40 7.82 -12.44 -6.88
N TYR A 41 8.26 -11.19 -6.88
CA TYR A 41 8.92 -10.56 -5.74
C TYR A 41 8.13 -9.31 -5.33
N PHE A 42 7.58 -9.33 -4.13
CA PHE A 42 6.77 -8.22 -3.63
C PHE A 42 7.45 -7.57 -2.44
N ALA A 43 7.63 -6.27 -2.52
CA ALA A 43 8.21 -5.46 -1.46
C ALA A 43 7.26 -4.37 -1.00
N PHE A 44 7.54 -3.80 0.17
CA PHE A 44 6.77 -2.67 0.71
C PHE A 44 7.09 -1.38 -0.05
N THR A 45 8.36 -1.17 -0.41
CA THR A 45 8.82 0.05 -1.09
C THR A 45 9.16 -0.24 -2.55
N LYS A 46 8.99 0.76 -3.41
CA LYS A 46 9.41 0.72 -4.81
C LYS A 46 10.92 0.47 -4.92
N LYS A 47 11.71 1.11 -4.06
CA LYS A 47 13.17 0.93 -4.02
C LYS A 47 13.56 -0.53 -3.85
N ALA A 48 12.99 -1.22 -2.85
CA ALA A 48 13.30 -2.63 -2.60
C ALA A 48 12.80 -3.55 -3.73
N ALA A 49 11.67 -3.23 -4.36
CA ALA A 49 11.17 -3.98 -5.50
C ALA A 49 12.07 -3.80 -6.73
N ASN A 50 12.51 -2.56 -7.01
CA ASN A 50 13.40 -2.25 -8.12
C ASN A 50 14.78 -2.88 -7.93
N GLU A 51 15.37 -2.79 -6.72
CA GLU A 51 16.65 -3.44 -6.42
C GLU A 51 16.62 -4.95 -6.72
N ALA A 52 15.54 -5.63 -6.37
CA ALA A 52 15.37 -7.04 -6.69
C ALA A 52 15.21 -7.29 -8.19
N LYS A 53 14.48 -6.41 -8.89
CA LYS A 53 14.27 -6.47 -10.33
C LYS A 53 15.59 -6.28 -11.07
N ASP A 54 16.34 -5.21 -10.75
CA ASP A 54 17.62 -4.88 -11.37
C ASP A 54 18.61 -6.03 -11.20
N ARG A 55 18.71 -6.58 -9.99
CA ARG A 55 19.55 -7.76 -9.72
C ARG A 55 19.16 -8.97 -10.56
N ALA A 56 17.88 -9.25 -10.75
CA ALA A 56 17.43 -10.37 -11.57
C ALA A 56 17.73 -10.12 -13.05
N MET A 57 17.49 -8.90 -13.54
CA MET A 57 17.80 -8.50 -14.91
C MET A 57 19.30 -8.69 -15.21
N ASP A 58 20.17 -8.16 -14.37
CA ASP A 58 21.63 -8.25 -14.56
C ASP A 58 22.14 -9.70 -14.51
N LYS A 59 21.65 -10.47 -13.54
CA LYS A 59 22.16 -11.83 -13.30
C LYS A 59 21.69 -12.85 -14.33
N PHE A 60 20.47 -12.72 -14.83
CA PHE A 60 19.84 -13.68 -15.73
C PHE A 60 19.65 -13.14 -17.14
N ASN A 61 20.18 -11.95 -17.43
CA ASN A 61 20.06 -11.26 -18.72
C ASN A 61 18.60 -11.14 -19.17
N LEU A 62 17.72 -10.70 -18.24
CA LEU A 62 16.30 -10.50 -18.46
C LEU A 62 15.99 -9.04 -18.74
N SER A 63 14.86 -8.80 -19.41
CA SER A 63 14.28 -7.46 -19.59
C SER A 63 13.28 -7.14 -18.47
N GLU A 64 12.86 -5.89 -18.39
CA GLU A 64 11.81 -5.48 -17.44
C GLU A 64 10.46 -6.20 -17.70
N ASP A 65 10.17 -6.47 -18.96
CA ASP A 65 8.93 -7.15 -19.39
C ASP A 65 8.89 -8.61 -18.96
N ASP A 66 10.05 -9.24 -18.76
CA ASP A 66 10.16 -10.61 -18.28
C ASP A 66 9.81 -10.74 -16.79
N LEU A 67 9.82 -9.63 -16.04
CA LEU A 67 9.62 -9.58 -14.58
C LEU A 67 8.36 -8.82 -14.16
N PRO A 68 7.16 -9.16 -14.66
CA PRO A 68 5.94 -8.41 -14.45
C PRO A 68 5.47 -8.38 -12.98
N TYR A 69 5.97 -9.26 -12.14
CA TYR A 69 5.60 -9.41 -10.74
C TYR A 69 6.72 -8.98 -9.76
N PHE A 70 7.76 -8.29 -10.24
CA PHE A 70 8.75 -7.64 -9.37
C PHE A 70 8.30 -6.21 -9.08
N ARG A 71 7.48 -6.05 -8.04
CA ARG A 71 6.79 -4.78 -7.74
C ARG A 71 6.29 -4.68 -6.30
N THR A 72 5.72 -3.55 -5.93
CA THR A 72 5.02 -3.45 -4.65
C THR A 72 3.63 -4.13 -4.71
N LEU A 73 3.12 -4.59 -3.56
CA LEU A 73 1.76 -5.14 -3.49
C LEU A 73 0.69 -4.14 -3.94
N HIS A 74 0.86 -2.83 -3.62
CA HIS A 74 -0.04 -1.79 -4.10
C HIS A 74 -0.06 -1.69 -5.62
N SER A 75 1.11 -1.69 -6.24
CA SER A 75 1.24 -1.67 -7.70
C SER A 75 0.59 -2.91 -8.36
N LEU A 76 0.71 -4.09 -7.72
CA LEU A 76 0.03 -5.29 -8.19
C LEU A 76 -1.50 -5.14 -8.08
N ALA A 77 -1.99 -4.66 -6.93
CA ALA A 77 -3.42 -4.45 -6.70
C ALA A 77 -4.02 -3.48 -7.73
N PHE A 78 -3.36 -2.35 -7.98
CA PHE A 78 -3.79 -1.38 -8.99
C PHE A 78 -3.88 -2.01 -10.39
N LYS A 79 -2.84 -2.75 -10.78
CA LYS A 79 -2.84 -3.45 -12.07
C LYS A 79 -3.98 -4.47 -12.18
N ARG A 80 -4.22 -5.24 -11.12
CA ARG A 80 -5.28 -6.26 -11.10
C ARG A 80 -6.69 -5.67 -11.10
N LEU A 81 -6.87 -4.53 -10.46
CA LEU A 81 -8.15 -3.82 -10.39
C LEU A 81 -8.38 -2.86 -11.57
N GLY A 82 -7.42 -2.71 -12.48
CA GLY A 82 -7.50 -1.74 -13.56
C GLY A 82 -7.56 -0.28 -13.08
N ILE A 83 -7.04 -0.01 -11.86
CA ILE A 83 -7.03 1.34 -11.29
C ILE A 83 -5.83 2.10 -11.84
N ASN A 84 -6.11 3.24 -12.47
CA ASN A 84 -5.09 4.19 -12.89
C ASN A 84 -4.82 5.21 -11.78
N LYS A 85 -3.65 5.87 -11.84
CA LYS A 85 -3.28 6.91 -10.87
C LYS A 85 -4.31 8.05 -10.79
N GLU A 86 -5.00 8.32 -11.87
CA GLU A 86 -6.05 9.35 -11.98
C GLU A 86 -7.32 8.97 -11.19
N ASN A 87 -7.55 7.68 -10.97
CA ASN A 87 -8.68 7.17 -10.20
C ASN A 87 -8.42 7.13 -8.68
N VAL A 88 -7.24 7.58 -8.24
CA VAL A 88 -6.87 7.61 -6.83
C VAL A 88 -6.93 9.05 -6.32
N MET A 89 -7.54 9.24 -5.16
CA MET A 89 -7.56 10.55 -4.52
C MET A 89 -6.14 11.02 -4.25
N GLN A 90 -5.84 12.22 -4.74
CA GLN A 90 -4.57 12.93 -4.55
C GLN A 90 -4.79 14.09 -3.58
N ARG A 91 -3.71 14.73 -3.13
CA ARG A 91 -3.72 15.89 -2.23
C ARG A 91 -4.74 16.95 -2.66
N ARG A 92 -4.75 17.33 -3.92
CA ARG A 92 -5.70 18.33 -4.48
C ARG A 92 -7.16 17.98 -4.19
N HIS A 93 -7.52 16.71 -4.24
CA HIS A 93 -8.89 16.25 -4.01
C HIS A 93 -9.29 16.42 -2.53
N TYR A 94 -8.35 16.21 -1.59
CA TYR A 94 -8.59 16.48 -0.17
C TYR A 94 -8.67 17.98 0.12
N GLU A 95 -7.85 18.79 -0.54
CA GLU A 95 -7.90 20.26 -0.43
C GLU A 95 -9.24 20.80 -0.97
N ASP A 96 -9.71 20.31 -2.11
CA ASP A 96 -10.97 20.73 -2.71
C ASP A 96 -12.17 20.28 -1.86
N LEU A 97 -12.12 19.05 -1.35
CA LEU A 97 -13.12 18.57 -0.41
C LEU A 97 -13.12 19.41 0.87
N GLY A 98 -11.97 19.71 1.44
CA GLY A 98 -11.83 20.57 2.61
C GLY A 98 -12.43 21.96 2.42
N LYS A 99 -12.20 22.59 1.26
CA LYS A 99 -12.83 23.87 0.91
C LYS A 99 -14.35 23.75 0.82
N LYS A 100 -14.85 22.68 0.20
CA LYS A 100 -16.30 22.43 0.02
C LYS A 100 -17.04 22.30 1.34
N ILE A 101 -16.44 21.63 2.32
CA ILE A 101 -17.04 21.42 3.64
C ILE A 101 -16.61 22.46 4.69
N ASN A 102 -15.80 23.42 4.28
CA ASN A 102 -15.21 24.46 5.16
C ASN A 102 -14.45 23.87 6.38
N LEU A 103 -13.77 22.76 6.16
CA LEU A 103 -12.93 22.07 7.15
C LEU A 103 -11.57 21.73 6.50
N PRO A 104 -10.44 22.26 7.00
CA PRO A 104 -9.13 21.96 6.43
C PRO A 104 -8.83 20.45 6.57
N LEU A 105 -8.57 19.80 5.44
CA LEU A 105 -8.15 18.42 5.39
C LEU A 105 -6.67 18.39 4.94
N ASP A 106 -5.78 18.43 5.93
CA ASP A 106 -4.35 18.34 5.66
C ASP A 106 -3.95 16.91 5.28
N TYR A 107 -3.65 16.73 4.02
CA TYR A 107 -3.09 15.52 3.47
C TYR A 107 -1.61 15.77 3.15
N ASN A 108 -0.71 15.10 3.84
CA ASN A 108 0.70 15.16 3.50
C ASN A 108 1.01 14.10 2.44
N ASP A 109 1.43 14.54 1.26
CA ASP A 109 2.20 13.71 0.35
C ASP A 109 3.57 13.48 1.00
N TYR A 110 3.66 12.53 1.92
CA TYR A 110 4.98 12.00 2.23
C TYR A 110 5.36 11.04 1.10
N ASP A 111 6.60 11.18 0.68
CA ASP A 111 7.25 10.37 -0.32
C ASP A 111 6.66 8.96 -0.38
N GLU A 112 5.76 8.74 -1.34
CA GLU A 112 5.29 7.41 -1.70
C GLU A 112 6.49 6.49 -2.04
N GLU A 113 7.65 7.10 -2.29
CA GLU A 113 8.87 6.42 -2.64
C GLU A 113 9.57 5.77 -1.44
N GLU A 114 9.52 6.36 -0.24
CA GLU A 114 10.25 5.83 0.92
C GLU A 114 9.43 4.94 1.85
N THR A 115 8.17 5.25 2.12
CA THR A 115 7.44 4.53 3.19
C THR A 115 6.20 3.77 2.74
N GLY A 116 5.61 4.09 1.59
CA GLY A 116 4.35 3.47 1.14
C GLY A 116 3.16 3.67 2.09
N LEU A 117 3.32 4.46 3.14
CA LEU A 117 2.32 4.71 4.17
C LEU A 117 1.70 6.10 3.96
N PHE A 118 0.40 6.14 3.79
CA PHE A 118 -0.36 7.39 3.78
C PHE A 118 -0.35 7.99 5.19
N THR A 119 0.44 9.02 5.39
CA THR A 119 0.40 9.79 6.63
C THR A 119 -0.45 11.03 6.43
N THR A 120 -1.37 11.29 7.33
CA THR A 120 -2.17 12.51 7.36
C THR A 120 -2.00 13.19 8.71
N LYS A 121 -1.94 14.53 8.69
CA LYS A 121 -1.98 15.35 9.92
C LYS A 121 -3.40 15.52 10.44
N SER A 122 -4.42 15.24 9.62
CA SER A 122 -5.81 15.32 10.03
C SER A 122 -6.20 14.11 10.86
N ASP A 123 -6.53 14.30 12.12
CA ASP A 123 -7.05 13.22 12.98
C ASP A 123 -8.35 12.63 12.44
N TYR A 124 -9.19 13.42 11.79
CA TYR A 124 -10.40 12.94 11.12
C TYR A 124 -10.08 11.91 10.04
N LEU A 125 -9.16 12.24 9.13
CA LEU A 125 -8.74 11.30 8.08
C LEU A 125 -8.04 10.08 8.66
N ARG A 126 -7.28 10.23 9.74
CA ARG A 126 -6.64 9.11 10.46
C ARG A 126 -7.67 8.13 11.00
N ILE A 127 -8.73 8.62 11.66
CA ILE A 127 -9.81 7.77 12.18
C ILE A 127 -10.50 7.02 11.04
N ILE A 128 -10.86 7.72 9.96
CA ILE A 128 -11.52 7.12 8.79
C ILE A 128 -10.64 6.04 8.15
N ASN A 129 -9.34 6.29 8.02
CA ASN A 129 -8.40 5.32 7.45
C ASN A 129 -8.20 4.10 8.36
N LEU A 130 -8.09 4.31 9.69
CA LEU A 130 -8.01 3.22 10.66
C LEU A 130 -9.26 2.35 10.66
N ALA A 131 -10.45 2.95 10.56
CA ALA A 131 -11.70 2.22 10.44
C ALA A 131 -11.68 1.28 9.23
N LYS A 132 -11.25 1.78 8.07
CA LYS A 132 -11.10 0.99 6.83
C LYS A 132 -10.07 -0.12 6.97
N LEU A 133 -8.90 0.17 7.54
CA LEU A 133 -7.84 -0.83 7.77
C LEU A 133 -8.29 -1.95 8.72
N ARG A 134 -9.07 -1.62 9.73
CA ARG A 134 -9.60 -2.57 10.71
C ARG A 134 -10.89 -3.27 10.25
N ASN A 135 -11.43 -2.86 9.11
CA ASN A 135 -12.73 -3.33 8.59
C ASN A 135 -13.88 -3.16 9.59
N ILE A 136 -13.93 -2.00 10.24
CA ILE A 136 -14.97 -1.59 11.18
C ILE A 136 -15.59 -0.26 10.73
N THR A 137 -16.72 0.13 11.34
CA THR A 137 -17.33 1.43 11.04
C THR A 137 -16.54 2.60 11.62
N VAL A 138 -16.74 3.80 11.07
CA VAL A 138 -16.13 5.03 11.61
C VAL A 138 -16.58 5.28 13.05
N ASP A 139 -17.85 4.98 13.37
CA ASP A 139 -18.40 5.09 14.72
C ASP A 139 -17.68 4.14 15.69
N GLN A 140 -17.48 2.89 15.29
CA GLN A 140 -16.75 1.92 16.10
C GLN A 140 -15.32 2.37 16.36
N GLN A 141 -14.64 2.89 15.32
CA GLN A 141 -13.28 3.40 15.48
C GLN A 141 -13.22 4.63 16.38
N PHE A 142 -14.17 5.56 16.26
CA PHE A 142 -14.26 6.73 17.13
C PHE A 142 -14.46 6.32 18.60
N ASN A 143 -15.37 5.39 18.86
CA ASN A 143 -15.67 4.89 20.21
C ASN A 143 -14.52 4.13 20.88
N LEU A 144 -13.48 3.72 20.14
CA LEU A 144 -12.26 3.17 20.74
C LEU A 144 -11.43 4.23 21.49
N GLY A 145 -11.70 5.52 21.28
CA GLY A 145 -11.01 6.61 21.97
C GLY A 145 -9.54 6.79 21.59
N GLU A 146 -9.10 6.20 20.48
CA GLU A 146 -7.72 6.29 19.99
C GLU A 146 -7.49 7.55 19.14
N HIS A 147 -7.96 8.70 19.61
CA HIS A 147 -7.86 9.99 18.92
C HIS A 147 -7.70 11.15 19.91
N ASN A 148 -7.33 12.33 19.41
CA ASN A 148 -7.25 13.53 20.22
C ASN A 148 -8.62 13.95 20.71
N GLN A 149 -8.69 14.57 21.89
CA GLN A 149 -9.95 15.02 22.49
C GLN A 149 -10.66 16.14 21.70
N ASP A 150 -9.93 16.83 20.83
CA ASP A 150 -10.45 17.92 19.98
C ASP A 150 -11.23 17.43 18.76
N VAL A 151 -11.31 16.11 18.54
CA VAL A 151 -12.04 15.54 17.42
C VAL A 151 -13.53 15.52 17.72
N GLU A 152 -14.29 16.32 16.98
CA GLU A 152 -15.74 16.39 17.10
C GLU A 152 -16.40 15.31 16.23
N TYR A 153 -17.26 14.50 16.82
CA TYR A 153 -17.94 13.40 16.13
C TYR A 153 -18.80 13.85 14.94
N ASP A 154 -19.50 14.98 15.07
CA ASP A 154 -20.34 15.51 13.98
C ASP A 154 -19.50 15.89 12.75
N LYS A 155 -18.36 16.54 12.97
CA LYS A 155 -17.43 16.87 11.88
C LYS A 155 -16.84 15.61 11.25
N LEU A 156 -16.48 14.62 12.05
CA LEU A 156 -15.99 13.32 11.56
C LEU A 156 -17.00 12.66 10.62
N THR A 157 -18.28 12.65 11.03
CA THR A 157 -19.36 12.06 10.23
C THR A 157 -19.57 12.80 8.91
N ILE A 158 -19.55 14.14 8.94
CA ILE A 158 -19.63 14.96 7.72
C ILE A 158 -18.48 14.63 6.78
N ILE A 159 -17.23 14.60 7.26
CA ILE A 159 -16.06 14.31 6.45
C ILE A 159 -16.14 12.89 5.86
N ALA A 160 -16.53 11.89 6.65
CA ALA A 160 -16.65 10.51 6.20
C ALA A 160 -17.68 10.37 5.08
N ASN A 161 -18.85 10.97 5.23
CA ASN A 161 -19.93 10.93 4.25
C ASN A 161 -19.55 11.66 2.95
N GLU A 162 -18.92 12.83 3.04
CA GLU A 162 -18.48 13.58 1.86
C GLU A 162 -17.33 12.88 1.13
N LEU A 163 -16.40 12.25 1.84
CA LEU A 163 -15.35 11.41 1.24
C LEU A 163 -15.94 10.23 0.46
N ASP A 164 -16.92 9.55 1.03
CA ASP A 164 -17.55 8.41 0.38
C ASP A 164 -18.39 8.83 -0.83
N ARG A 165 -19.01 10.02 -0.79
CA ARG A 165 -19.70 10.60 -1.94
C ARG A 165 -18.72 10.99 -3.03
N TYR A 166 -17.66 11.72 -2.70
CA TYR A 166 -16.63 12.16 -3.64
C TYR A 166 -15.94 11.02 -4.40
N LYS A 167 -15.79 9.86 -3.75
CA LYS A 167 -15.20 8.66 -4.38
C LYS A 167 -16.13 7.93 -5.34
N LYS A 168 -17.41 8.26 -5.35
CA LYS A 168 -18.42 7.66 -6.24
C LYS A 168 -18.69 8.52 -7.47
N GLU A 169 -18.33 9.80 -7.42
CA GLU A 169 -18.38 10.74 -8.55
C GLU A 169 -17.15 10.57 -9.46
#